data_0997eadc49c6be436c60581f17265d77
#
_entry.id   0997eadc49c6be436c60581f17265d77
#
_cell.length_a   1.000
_cell.length_b   1.000
_cell.length_c   1.000
_cell.angle_alpha   90.00
_cell.angle_beta   90.00
_cell.angle_gamma   90.00
#
_symmetry.space_group_name_H-M   'P 1'
#
loop_
_entity.id
_entity.type
_entity.pdbx_description
1 polymer ?
#
loop_
_entity_poly.entity_id
_entity_poly.type
_entity_poly.pdbx_seq_one_letter_code
_entity_poly.pdbx_strand_id
1 'polypeptide(L)'
;MNLSHVERYFSDFLSHMETPDNPFEIDGYRNKDNEDESTGKLPYPENLFVIGTVNIDETTYMFSPKVLDRANVVEFKPDKDDVLNMFSSASQEIKITPAKSGVSEAFLRLAKEIRSGKSRVDEWQMAEVRNVFTAIYDITEKNGYEFAYRTVREIKQYISAAYELSGQWADAEIYRAIDEQLLQKVLPKIHGNRKEIGTMLDELEAVCKQNGKELELSRRKIEQMKGKLAAVQYASFI
;
A
#
# COMPACT_ATOMS: atom_id res chain seq x y z
N MET A 1 10.75 -9.75 -6.28
CA MET A 1 9.92 -9.45 -7.48
C MET A 1 10.61 -8.57 -8.51
N ASN A 2 11.54 -7.73 -8.16
CA ASN A 2 12.09 -6.65 -9.03
C ASN A 2 13.45 -6.96 -9.68
N LEU A 3 13.85 -8.22 -9.83
CA LEU A 3 14.99 -8.62 -10.68
C LEU A 3 14.69 -8.48 -12.19
N SER A 4 13.45 -8.20 -12.54
CA SER A 4 12.96 -7.88 -13.88
C SER A 4 11.82 -6.88 -13.76
N HIS A 5 11.45 -6.21 -14.83
CA HIS A 5 10.28 -5.32 -14.86
C HIS A 5 9.01 -6.10 -14.53
N VAL A 6 8.45 -5.85 -13.34
CA VAL A 6 7.27 -6.57 -12.81
C VAL A 6 6.08 -6.48 -13.76
N GLU A 7 5.88 -5.33 -14.36
CA GLU A 7 4.81 -5.07 -15.32
C GLU A 7 4.88 -5.93 -16.60
N ARG A 8 6.01 -6.57 -16.89
CA ARG A 8 6.13 -7.42 -18.08
C ARG A 8 5.60 -8.84 -17.85
N TYR A 9 5.89 -9.41 -16.68
CA TYR A 9 5.47 -10.79 -16.37
C TYR A 9 4.23 -10.86 -15.49
N PHE A 10 3.84 -9.74 -14.85
CA PHE A 10 2.70 -9.68 -13.94
C PHE A 10 1.54 -8.81 -14.49
N SER A 11 1.63 -8.39 -15.77
CA SER A 11 0.66 -7.49 -16.42
C SER A 11 -0.77 -8.02 -16.37
N ASP A 12 -0.94 -9.30 -16.68
CA ASP A 12 -2.26 -9.93 -16.77
C ASP A 12 -2.91 -9.99 -15.38
N PHE A 13 -2.11 -10.36 -14.37
CA PHE A 13 -2.54 -10.33 -12.98
C PHE A 13 -2.96 -8.93 -12.53
N LEU A 14 -2.16 -7.91 -12.84
CA LEU A 14 -2.48 -6.52 -12.51
C LEU A 14 -3.77 -6.07 -13.18
N SER A 15 -4.05 -6.53 -14.40
CA SER A 15 -5.29 -6.23 -15.12
C SER A 15 -6.49 -6.90 -14.49
N HIS A 16 -6.39 -8.18 -14.14
CA HIS A 16 -7.48 -8.93 -13.50
C HIS A 16 -7.79 -8.47 -12.06
N MET A 17 -6.78 -7.98 -11.32
CA MET A 17 -7.01 -7.33 -10.03
C MET A 17 -7.84 -6.05 -10.17
N GLU A 18 -7.80 -5.39 -11.34
CA GLU A 18 -8.57 -4.18 -11.63
C GLU A 18 -10.01 -4.49 -12.03
N THR A 19 -10.19 -5.52 -12.83
CA THR A 19 -11.47 -5.98 -13.36
C THR A 19 -11.69 -7.45 -12.99
N PRO A 20 -12.09 -7.74 -11.72
CA PRO A 20 -12.24 -9.12 -11.25
C PRO A 20 -13.27 -9.95 -12.03
N ASP A 21 -14.24 -9.27 -12.65
CA ASP A 21 -15.27 -9.92 -13.47
C ASP A 21 -14.74 -10.42 -14.83
N ASN A 22 -13.53 -9.99 -15.23
CA ASN A 22 -12.90 -10.48 -16.44
C ASN A 22 -12.04 -11.72 -16.09
N PRO A 23 -12.41 -12.93 -16.55
CA PRO A 23 -11.68 -14.15 -16.20
C PRO A 23 -10.30 -14.19 -16.87
N PHE A 24 -9.37 -14.90 -16.25
CA PHE A 24 -8.11 -15.28 -16.91
C PHE A 24 -8.40 -16.25 -18.04
N GLU A 25 -7.81 -16.01 -19.18
CA GLU A 25 -7.79 -16.96 -20.30
C GLU A 25 -6.49 -17.77 -20.25
N ILE A 26 -6.60 -19.07 -20.00
CA ILE A 26 -5.44 -19.94 -19.86
C ILE A 26 -5.48 -20.98 -20.98
N ASP A 27 -4.50 -20.89 -21.89
CA ASP A 27 -4.36 -21.87 -22.97
C ASP A 27 -4.14 -23.28 -22.40
N GLY A 28 -4.93 -24.24 -22.92
CA GLY A 28 -4.87 -25.63 -22.50
C GLY A 28 -5.56 -25.96 -21.18
N TYR A 29 -6.12 -24.97 -20.47
CA TYR A 29 -6.98 -25.23 -19.31
C TYR A 29 -8.39 -25.52 -19.80
N ARG A 30 -8.87 -26.73 -19.55
CA ARG A 30 -10.27 -27.13 -19.84
C ARG A 30 -11.10 -27.01 -18.58
N ASN A 31 -12.15 -26.21 -18.64
CA ASN A 31 -13.15 -26.22 -17.59
C ASN A 31 -13.99 -27.51 -17.74
N LYS A 32 -14.27 -28.19 -16.63
CA LYS A 32 -15.05 -29.45 -16.62
C LYS A 32 -16.46 -29.33 -17.23
N ASP A 33 -16.95 -28.07 -17.32
CA ASP A 33 -18.29 -27.76 -17.80
C ASP A 33 -18.36 -27.45 -19.31
N ASN A 34 -17.22 -27.27 -20.01
CA ASN A 34 -17.15 -26.98 -21.45
C ASN A 34 -16.01 -27.77 -22.09
N GLU A 35 -16.31 -28.96 -22.61
CA GLU A 35 -15.31 -29.85 -23.23
C GLU A 35 -14.82 -29.35 -24.61
N ASP A 36 -15.50 -28.40 -25.24
CA ASP A 36 -15.22 -27.94 -26.62
C ASP A 36 -14.37 -26.67 -26.73
N GLU A 37 -14.06 -25.96 -25.65
CA GLU A 37 -13.23 -24.76 -25.72
C GLU A 37 -11.77 -25.07 -25.44
N SER A 38 -10.88 -24.69 -26.35
CA SER A 38 -9.41 -24.83 -26.23
C SER A 38 -8.82 -23.87 -25.18
N THR A 39 -9.57 -22.91 -24.71
CA THR A 39 -9.18 -21.90 -23.74
C THR A 39 -10.12 -21.93 -22.53
N GLY A 40 -9.61 -22.26 -21.36
CA GLY A 40 -10.38 -22.21 -20.13
C GLY A 40 -10.40 -20.83 -19.51
N LYS A 41 -11.57 -20.40 -19.03
CA LYS A 41 -11.75 -19.14 -18.30
C LYS A 41 -11.72 -19.37 -16.80
N LEU A 42 -10.73 -18.79 -16.10
CA LEU A 42 -10.61 -18.88 -14.66
C LEU A 42 -10.93 -17.52 -14.01
N PRO A 43 -12.02 -17.39 -13.24
CA PRO A 43 -12.36 -16.14 -12.58
C PRO A 43 -11.32 -15.81 -11.50
N TYR A 44 -11.08 -14.52 -11.24
CA TYR A 44 -10.25 -14.07 -10.12
C TYR A 44 -10.93 -14.43 -8.80
N PRO A 45 -10.35 -15.27 -7.95
CA PRO A 45 -10.99 -15.71 -6.72
C PRO A 45 -11.08 -14.55 -5.70
N GLU A 46 -12.24 -14.34 -5.10
CA GLU A 46 -12.46 -13.28 -4.10
C GLU A 46 -11.58 -13.42 -2.84
N ASN A 47 -11.10 -14.63 -2.57
CA ASN A 47 -10.24 -14.98 -1.44
C ASN A 47 -8.75 -15.03 -1.79
N LEU A 48 -8.36 -14.56 -2.98
CA LEU A 48 -6.96 -14.46 -3.37
C LEU A 48 -6.39 -13.09 -2.99
N PHE A 49 -5.35 -13.11 -2.16
CA PHE A 49 -4.57 -11.95 -1.76
C PHE A 49 -3.13 -12.15 -2.18
N VAL A 50 -2.56 -11.15 -2.85
CA VAL A 50 -1.18 -11.23 -3.36
C VAL A 50 -0.27 -10.41 -2.46
N ILE A 51 0.75 -11.05 -1.90
CA ILE A 51 1.80 -10.41 -1.11
C ILE A 51 3.11 -10.64 -1.84
N GLY A 52 3.80 -9.55 -2.21
CA GLY A 52 5.10 -9.61 -2.87
C GLY A 52 6.19 -9.04 -1.96
N THR A 53 7.33 -9.71 -1.92
CA THR A 53 8.54 -9.20 -1.26
C THR A 53 9.53 -8.68 -2.29
N VAL A 54 10.23 -7.62 -1.93
CA VAL A 54 11.18 -6.92 -2.77
C VAL A 54 12.42 -6.60 -1.97
N ASN A 55 13.58 -6.92 -2.51
CA ASN A 55 14.85 -6.41 -1.98
C ASN A 55 15.15 -5.08 -2.64
N ILE A 56 15.59 -4.11 -1.82
CA ILE A 56 16.02 -2.81 -2.30
C ILE A 56 17.55 -2.84 -2.34
N ASP A 57 18.10 -3.15 -3.50
CA ASP A 57 19.53 -3.12 -3.76
C ASP A 57 19.81 -2.37 -5.08
N GLU A 58 21.08 -2.12 -5.35
CA GLU A 58 21.53 -1.33 -6.51
C GLU A 58 21.20 -1.99 -7.86
N THR A 59 20.80 -3.27 -7.87
CA THR A 59 20.52 -4.06 -9.07
C THR A 59 19.05 -4.18 -9.38
N THR A 60 18.18 -3.58 -8.56
CA THR A 60 16.74 -3.75 -8.67
C THR A 60 16.08 -2.67 -9.53
N TYR A 61 15.10 -3.07 -10.33
CA TYR A 61 14.30 -2.13 -11.11
C TYR A 61 13.27 -1.42 -10.22
N MET A 62 13.10 -0.13 -10.44
CA MET A 62 12.01 0.63 -9.83
C MET A 62 10.66 0.12 -10.33
N PHE A 63 9.67 0.13 -9.46
CA PHE A 63 8.31 -0.20 -9.85
C PHE A 63 7.71 0.89 -10.72
N SER A 64 7.02 0.47 -11.77
CA SER A 64 6.21 1.38 -12.56
C SER A 64 5.01 1.92 -11.76
N PRO A 65 4.48 3.08 -12.14
CA PRO A 65 3.25 3.61 -11.55
C PRO A 65 2.09 2.61 -11.59
N LYS A 66 2.01 1.74 -12.62
CA LYS A 66 0.99 0.70 -12.74
C LYS A 66 0.99 -0.30 -11.58
N VAL A 67 2.16 -0.64 -11.07
CA VAL A 67 2.32 -1.53 -9.91
C VAL A 67 2.01 -0.77 -8.62
N LEU A 68 2.62 0.42 -8.45
CA LEU A 68 2.46 1.23 -7.23
C LEU A 68 1.02 1.69 -7.00
N ASP A 69 0.26 1.96 -8.05
CA ASP A 69 -1.16 2.29 -7.94
C ASP A 69 -2.01 1.17 -7.34
N ARG A 70 -1.57 -0.09 -7.47
CA ARG A 70 -2.29 -1.28 -7.01
C ARG A 70 -1.74 -1.87 -5.72
N ALA A 71 -0.57 -1.43 -5.28
CA ALA A 71 0.10 -1.93 -4.09
C ALA A 71 -0.05 -0.98 -2.89
N ASN A 72 -0.13 -1.54 -1.69
CA ASN A 72 0.27 -0.85 -0.46
C ASN A 72 1.72 -1.24 -0.20
N VAL A 73 2.62 -0.25 -0.19
CA VAL A 73 4.05 -0.50 -0.01
C VAL A 73 4.37 -0.42 1.49
N VAL A 74 4.80 -1.53 2.05
CA VAL A 74 5.22 -1.60 3.45
C VAL A 74 6.73 -1.77 3.50
N GLU A 75 7.43 -0.79 4.07
CA GLU A 75 8.86 -0.86 4.29
C GLU A 75 9.14 -1.65 5.57
N PHE A 76 9.87 -2.75 5.45
CA PHE A 76 10.25 -3.56 6.59
C PHE A 76 11.65 -3.18 7.05
N LYS A 77 11.72 -2.50 8.18
CA LYS A 77 13.00 -2.17 8.84
C LYS A 77 13.13 -3.03 10.10
N PRO A 78 14.22 -3.81 10.21
CA PRO A 78 14.48 -4.52 11.46
C PRO A 78 14.73 -3.51 12.59
N ASP A 79 14.18 -3.77 13.76
CA ASP A 79 14.50 -3.02 14.95
C ASP A 79 15.94 -3.27 15.37
N LYS A 80 16.61 -2.21 15.85
CA LYS A 80 18.00 -2.30 16.27
C LYS A 80 18.21 -3.30 17.41
N ASP A 81 17.30 -3.30 18.38
CA ASP A 81 17.43 -4.16 19.55
C ASP A 81 17.17 -5.62 19.16
N ASP A 82 16.22 -5.89 18.24
CA ASP A 82 16.01 -7.22 17.68
C ASP A 82 17.27 -7.74 16.96
N VAL A 83 17.90 -6.90 16.14
CA VAL A 83 19.15 -7.27 15.44
C VAL A 83 20.28 -7.54 16.44
N LEU A 84 20.45 -6.70 17.47
CA LEU A 84 21.49 -6.88 18.45
C LEU A 84 21.23 -8.09 19.37
N ASN A 85 19.99 -8.39 19.69
CA ASN A 85 19.60 -9.56 20.45
C ASN A 85 19.98 -10.89 19.76
N MET A 86 20.09 -10.89 18.43
CA MET A 86 20.53 -12.08 17.70
C MET A 86 21.98 -12.50 18.03
N PHE A 87 22.83 -11.59 18.49
CA PHE A 87 24.16 -11.94 18.96
C PHE A 87 24.15 -12.72 20.29
N SER A 88 23.08 -12.57 21.07
CA SER A 88 22.94 -13.17 22.40
C SER A 88 21.99 -14.37 22.43
N SER A 89 21.15 -14.54 21.40
CA SER A 89 20.12 -15.57 21.34
C SER A 89 20.56 -16.74 20.44
N ALA A 90 20.37 -17.98 20.92
CA ALA A 90 20.35 -19.13 20.03
C ALA A 90 19.20 -18.94 19.02
N SER A 91 19.40 -19.36 17.76
CA SER A 91 18.41 -19.26 16.70
C SER A 91 17.04 -19.75 17.20
N GLN A 92 16.07 -18.86 17.29
CA GLN A 92 14.70 -19.25 17.62
C GLN A 92 14.06 -19.87 16.39
N GLU A 93 13.60 -21.10 16.53
CA GLU A 93 12.77 -21.74 15.52
C GLU A 93 11.43 -20.99 15.40
N ILE A 94 11.14 -20.45 14.21
CA ILE A 94 9.86 -19.78 13.95
C ILE A 94 8.75 -20.85 13.96
N LYS A 95 7.98 -20.91 15.02
CA LYS A 95 6.80 -21.77 15.12
C LYS A 95 5.60 -21.08 14.48
N ILE A 96 5.15 -21.60 13.36
CA ILE A 96 3.91 -21.17 12.71
C ILE A 96 2.74 -21.77 13.49
N THR A 97 1.95 -20.91 14.14
CA THR A 97 0.73 -21.33 14.83
C THR A 97 -0.45 -21.22 13.87
N PRO A 98 -1.24 -22.27 13.64
CA PRO A 98 -2.43 -22.21 12.80
C PRO A 98 -3.43 -21.20 13.38
N ALA A 99 -4.11 -20.47 12.50
CA ALA A 99 -5.19 -19.58 12.90
C ALA A 99 -6.37 -20.39 13.49
N LYS A 100 -7.12 -19.75 14.41
CA LYS A 100 -8.33 -20.36 14.96
C LYS A 100 -9.38 -20.57 13.88
N SER A 101 -10.19 -21.61 14.01
CA SER A 101 -11.34 -21.86 13.13
C SER A 101 -12.25 -20.63 13.05
N GLY A 102 -12.76 -20.32 11.86
CA GLY A 102 -13.66 -19.19 11.60
C GLY A 102 -13.00 -17.84 11.32
N VAL A 103 -11.68 -17.70 11.57
CA VAL A 103 -10.98 -16.42 11.31
C VAL A 103 -10.99 -16.06 9.83
N SER A 104 -10.78 -17.03 8.94
CA SER A 104 -10.79 -16.80 7.49
C SER A 104 -12.17 -16.36 6.98
N GLU A 105 -13.24 -16.94 7.49
CA GLU A 105 -14.62 -16.56 7.12
C GLU A 105 -14.95 -15.15 7.59
N ALA A 106 -14.58 -14.80 8.82
CA ALA A 106 -14.76 -13.45 9.37
C ALA A 106 -13.99 -12.42 8.56
N PHE A 107 -12.75 -12.73 8.19
CA PHE A 107 -11.91 -11.87 7.36
C PHE A 107 -12.52 -11.66 5.95
N LEU A 108 -12.93 -12.73 5.28
CA LEU A 108 -13.54 -12.63 3.95
C LEU A 108 -14.85 -11.86 3.97
N ARG A 109 -15.68 -12.05 5.00
CA ARG A 109 -16.91 -11.28 5.17
C ARG A 109 -16.61 -9.79 5.32
N LEU A 110 -15.67 -9.42 6.19
CA LEU A 110 -15.26 -8.03 6.38
C LEU A 110 -14.71 -7.44 5.08
N ALA A 111 -13.84 -8.15 4.38
CA ALA A 111 -13.29 -7.71 3.10
C ALA A 111 -14.38 -7.46 2.04
N LYS A 112 -15.40 -8.32 1.95
CA LYS A 112 -16.55 -8.15 1.06
C LYS A 112 -17.39 -6.92 1.44
N GLU A 113 -17.68 -6.73 2.71
CA GLU A 113 -18.44 -5.58 3.21
C GLU A 113 -17.74 -4.26 2.86
N ILE A 114 -16.44 -4.18 3.10
CA ILE A 114 -15.64 -2.98 2.79
C ILE A 114 -15.57 -2.73 1.27
N ARG A 115 -15.33 -3.77 0.47
CA ARG A 115 -15.33 -3.66 -1.00
C ARG A 115 -16.68 -3.19 -1.56
N SER A 116 -17.79 -3.57 -0.93
CA SER A 116 -19.13 -3.10 -1.31
C SER A 116 -19.42 -1.64 -0.91
N GLY A 117 -18.47 -0.97 -0.29
CA GLY A 117 -18.60 0.43 0.15
C GLY A 117 -19.28 0.60 1.51
N LYS A 118 -19.56 -0.49 2.23
CA LYS A 118 -20.04 -0.37 3.62
C LYS A 118 -18.92 0.15 4.50
N SER A 119 -19.19 1.23 5.23
CA SER A 119 -18.29 1.83 6.20
C SER A 119 -19.07 2.22 7.42
N ARG A 120 -18.51 2.00 8.60
CA ARG A 120 -19.04 2.46 9.88
C ARG A 120 -18.28 3.65 10.44
N VAL A 121 -17.31 4.14 9.70
CA VAL A 121 -16.55 5.35 10.05
C VAL A 121 -17.50 6.53 10.08
N ASP A 122 -17.46 7.31 11.15
CA ASP A 122 -18.32 8.47 11.31
C ASP A 122 -18.07 9.53 10.22
N GLU A 123 -19.11 10.30 9.85
CA GLU A 123 -19.02 11.33 8.82
C GLU A 123 -17.92 12.37 9.10
N TRP A 124 -17.79 12.80 10.35
CA TRP A 124 -16.78 13.78 10.72
C TRP A 124 -15.36 13.23 10.60
N GLN A 125 -15.16 11.94 10.92
CA GLN A 125 -13.88 11.26 10.76
C GLN A 125 -13.49 11.14 9.28
N MET A 126 -14.45 10.76 8.44
CA MET A 126 -14.22 10.69 7.01
C MET A 126 -13.99 12.06 6.38
N ALA A 127 -14.65 13.11 6.91
CA ALA A 127 -14.40 14.49 6.51
C ALA A 127 -12.97 14.93 6.85
N GLU A 128 -12.45 14.51 8.01
CA GLU A 128 -11.06 14.81 8.40
C GLU A 128 -10.06 14.11 7.50
N VAL A 129 -10.27 12.80 7.20
CA VAL A 129 -9.47 12.07 6.20
C VAL A 129 -9.44 12.83 4.88
N ARG A 130 -10.61 13.28 4.40
CA ARG A 130 -10.74 14.05 3.17
C ARG A 130 -9.94 15.37 3.24
N ASN A 131 -10.03 16.11 4.34
CA ASN A 131 -9.32 17.38 4.50
C ASN A 131 -7.81 17.22 4.38
N VAL A 132 -7.24 16.23 5.08
CA VAL A 132 -5.80 15.94 5.03
C VAL A 132 -5.38 15.51 3.63
N PHE A 133 -6.11 14.57 3.01
CA PHE A 133 -5.77 14.11 1.66
C PHE A 133 -6.05 15.16 0.57
N THR A 134 -6.92 16.14 0.79
CA THR A 134 -7.06 17.28 -0.11
C THR A 134 -5.79 18.12 -0.09
N ALA A 135 -5.27 18.47 1.08
CA ALA A 135 -4.02 19.23 1.17
C ALA A 135 -2.84 18.48 0.52
N ILE A 136 -2.76 17.16 0.74
CA ILE A 136 -1.73 16.31 0.10
C ILE A 136 -1.91 16.29 -1.43
N TYR A 137 -3.16 16.19 -1.91
CA TYR A 137 -3.47 16.19 -3.34
C TYR A 137 -3.04 17.49 -4.01
N ASP A 138 -3.39 18.63 -3.43
CA ASP A 138 -3.03 19.96 -3.96
C ASP A 138 -1.51 20.14 -4.10
N ILE A 139 -0.74 19.59 -3.16
CA ILE A 139 0.72 19.60 -3.20
C ILE A 139 1.24 18.67 -4.29
N THR A 140 0.73 17.44 -4.37
CA THR A 140 1.20 16.45 -5.33
C THR A 140 0.81 16.81 -6.77
N GLU A 141 -0.40 17.34 -6.99
CA GLU A 141 -0.89 17.79 -8.30
C GLU A 141 0.00 18.88 -8.91
N LYS A 142 0.36 19.91 -8.13
CA LYS A 142 1.27 20.99 -8.57
C LYS A 142 2.61 20.50 -9.09
N ASN A 143 3.03 19.31 -8.65
CA ASN A 143 4.31 18.72 -8.97
C ASN A 143 4.21 17.51 -9.93
N GLY A 144 3.01 17.18 -10.44
CA GLY A 144 2.80 16.06 -11.38
C GLY A 144 2.83 14.68 -10.72
N TYR A 145 2.54 14.60 -9.41
CA TYR A 145 2.48 13.35 -8.63
C TYR A 145 1.07 13.09 -8.08
N GLU A 146 0.05 13.65 -8.72
CA GLU A 146 -1.33 13.46 -8.31
C GLU A 146 -1.73 11.98 -8.28
N PHE A 147 -2.67 11.66 -7.41
CA PHE A 147 -3.24 10.31 -7.31
C PHE A 147 -4.69 10.28 -7.78
N ALA A 148 -5.09 9.18 -8.42
CA ALA A 148 -6.39 9.05 -9.05
C ALA A 148 -7.44 8.35 -8.15
N TYR A 149 -8.65 8.21 -8.67
CA TYR A 149 -9.83 7.65 -8.00
C TYR A 149 -9.59 6.30 -7.32
N ARG A 150 -8.73 5.44 -7.90
CA ARG A 150 -8.37 4.15 -7.31
C ARG A 150 -7.68 4.34 -5.97
N THR A 151 -6.67 5.18 -5.90
CA THR A 151 -5.94 5.48 -4.66
C THR A 151 -6.89 5.98 -3.57
N VAL A 152 -7.80 6.91 -3.91
CA VAL A 152 -8.81 7.41 -2.97
C VAL A 152 -9.75 6.30 -2.48
N ARG A 153 -10.20 5.42 -3.39
CA ARG A 153 -11.04 4.27 -3.03
C ARG A 153 -10.33 3.33 -2.07
N GLU A 154 -9.07 3.02 -2.34
CA GLU A 154 -8.29 2.11 -1.51
C GLU A 154 -7.94 2.72 -0.15
N ILE A 155 -7.64 4.03 -0.09
CA ILE A 155 -7.50 4.76 1.18
C ILE A 155 -8.78 4.65 2.00
N LYS A 156 -9.95 4.89 1.41
CA LYS A 156 -11.24 4.74 2.11
C LYS A 156 -11.47 3.32 2.61
N GLN A 157 -11.14 2.33 1.81
CA GLN A 157 -11.25 0.92 2.20
C GLN A 157 -10.32 0.57 3.36
N TYR A 158 -9.07 1.08 3.33
CA TYR A 158 -8.11 0.91 4.41
C TYR A 158 -8.60 1.54 5.71
N ILE A 159 -9.04 2.81 5.65
CA ILE A 159 -9.60 3.53 6.80
C ILE A 159 -10.78 2.76 7.40
N SER A 160 -11.70 2.26 6.55
CA SER A 160 -12.83 1.45 7.00
C SER A 160 -12.40 0.13 7.64
N ALA A 161 -11.39 -0.54 7.07
CA ALA A 161 -10.85 -1.78 7.63
C ALA A 161 -10.17 -1.55 8.98
N ALA A 162 -9.34 -0.53 9.08
CA ALA A 162 -8.66 -0.16 10.32
C ALA A 162 -9.66 0.18 11.43
N TYR A 163 -10.72 0.92 11.11
CA TYR A 163 -11.81 1.23 12.03
C TYR A 163 -12.50 -0.04 12.56
N GLU A 164 -12.89 -0.95 11.67
CA GLU A 164 -13.57 -2.19 12.06
C GLU A 164 -12.70 -3.13 12.91
N LEU A 165 -11.39 -3.13 12.66
CA LEU A 165 -10.44 -3.98 13.38
C LEU A 165 -10.08 -3.43 14.77
N SER A 166 -10.07 -2.11 14.96
CA SER A 166 -9.73 -1.48 16.22
C SER A 166 -10.92 -1.34 17.19
N GLY A 167 -12.15 -1.39 16.69
CA GLY A 167 -13.40 -1.40 17.47
C GLY A 167 -13.89 -0.04 17.96
N GLN A 168 -13.06 0.91 18.25
CA GLN A 168 -13.41 2.32 18.57
C GLN A 168 -12.22 3.23 18.27
N TRP A 169 -12.49 4.35 17.62
CA TRP A 169 -11.44 5.32 17.30
C TRP A 169 -11.54 6.57 18.17
N ALA A 170 -10.47 6.83 18.92
CA ALA A 170 -10.14 8.17 19.35
C ALA A 170 -9.47 8.93 18.19
N ASP A 171 -9.31 10.25 18.32
CA ASP A 171 -8.71 11.09 17.26
C ASP A 171 -7.32 10.60 16.82
N ALA A 172 -6.54 10.03 17.73
CA ALA A 172 -5.20 9.56 17.44
C ALA A 172 -5.17 8.40 16.42
N GLU A 173 -6.15 7.48 16.46
CA GLU A 173 -6.22 6.34 15.54
C GLU A 173 -6.52 6.77 14.11
N ILE A 174 -7.31 7.83 13.91
CA ILE A 174 -7.55 8.39 12.57
C ILE A 174 -6.26 8.87 11.95
N TYR A 175 -5.48 9.68 12.68
CA TYR A 175 -4.23 10.22 12.15
C TYR A 175 -3.19 9.14 11.92
N ARG A 176 -3.17 8.10 12.73
CA ARG A 176 -2.35 6.91 12.48
C ARG A 176 -2.72 6.25 11.16
N ALA A 177 -4.01 6.01 10.90
CA ALA A 177 -4.44 5.37 9.67
C ALA A 177 -4.23 6.28 8.43
N ILE A 178 -4.37 7.60 8.57
CA ILE A 178 -4.01 8.58 7.54
C ILE A 178 -2.50 8.52 7.25
N ASP A 179 -1.67 8.52 8.29
CA ASP A 179 -0.21 8.45 8.18
C ASP A 179 0.25 7.17 7.48
N GLU A 180 -0.30 6.02 7.88
CA GLU A 180 -0.04 4.74 7.24
C GLU A 180 -0.40 4.79 5.75
N GLN A 181 -1.51 5.41 5.36
CA GLN A 181 -1.91 5.50 3.95
C GLN A 181 -1.10 6.53 3.15
N LEU A 182 -0.71 7.64 3.73
CA LEU A 182 0.24 8.56 3.11
C LEU A 182 1.58 7.84 2.83
N LEU A 183 2.09 7.12 3.83
CA LEU A 183 3.34 6.36 3.73
C LEU A 183 3.27 5.25 2.69
N GLN A 184 2.17 4.48 2.64
CA GLN A 184 2.07 3.26 1.84
C GLN A 184 1.57 3.48 0.42
N LYS A 185 0.79 4.54 0.16
CA LYS A 185 0.11 4.76 -1.12
C LYS A 185 0.57 5.98 -1.89
N VAL A 186 0.97 7.04 -1.20
CA VAL A 186 1.33 8.31 -1.86
C VAL A 186 2.84 8.44 -1.97
N LEU A 187 3.57 8.38 -0.85
CA LEU A 187 5.01 8.55 -0.84
C LEU A 187 5.79 7.58 -1.73
N PRO A 188 5.38 6.31 -1.93
CA PRO A 188 6.10 5.39 -2.83
C PRO A 188 6.20 5.84 -4.28
N LYS A 189 5.30 6.72 -4.72
CA LYS A 189 5.28 7.25 -6.08
C LYS A 189 6.24 8.42 -6.28
N ILE A 190 6.71 9.03 -5.19
CA ILE A 190 7.55 10.24 -5.21
C ILE A 190 9.01 9.85 -5.40
N HIS A 191 9.58 10.30 -6.50
CA HIS A 191 11.01 10.16 -6.81
C HIS A 191 11.44 11.30 -7.72
N GLY A 192 12.69 11.68 -7.65
CA GLY A 192 13.21 12.73 -8.53
C GLY A 192 14.42 13.44 -7.95
N ASN A 193 14.89 14.43 -8.68
CA ASN A 193 15.99 15.26 -8.25
C ASN A 193 15.52 16.42 -7.35
N ARG A 194 16.47 17.14 -6.76
CA ARG A 194 16.17 18.22 -5.82
C ARG A 194 15.31 19.34 -6.40
N LYS A 195 15.44 19.63 -7.69
CA LYS A 195 14.64 20.69 -8.35
C LYS A 195 13.18 20.26 -8.55
N GLU A 196 12.99 18.95 -8.77
CA GLU A 196 11.66 18.38 -9.04
C GLU A 196 10.85 18.18 -7.76
N ILE A 197 11.45 17.58 -6.73
CA ILE A 197 10.69 17.16 -5.56
C ILE A 197 11.06 17.87 -4.25
N GLY A 198 12.12 18.73 -4.25
CA GLY A 198 12.59 19.34 -3.00
C GLY A 198 11.54 20.17 -2.29
N THR A 199 10.93 21.14 -3.00
CA THR A 199 9.87 22.00 -2.46
C THR A 199 8.62 21.18 -2.08
N MET A 200 8.25 20.20 -2.90
CA MET A 200 7.13 19.30 -2.61
C MET A 200 7.32 18.54 -1.30
N LEU A 201 8.52 18.01 -1.04
CA LEU A 201 8.82 17.33 0.22
C LEU A 201 8.77 18.28 1.43
N ASP A 202 9.18 19.55 1.26
CA ASP A 202 9.05 20.57 2.31
C ASP A 202 7.59 20.87 2.63
N GLU A 203 6.73 21.02 1.61
CA GLU A 203 5.29 21.25 1.77
C GLU A 203 4.59 20.02 2.40
N LEU A 204 4.92 18.80 1.98
CA LEU A 204 4.38 17.56 2.57
C LEU A 204 4.82 17.39 4.03
N GLU A 205 6.06 17.73 4.36
CA GLU A 205 6.55 17.71 5.74
C GLU A 205 5.77 18.70 6.63
N ALA A 206 5.44 19.87 6.10
CA ALA A 206 4.63 20.86 6.82
C ALA A 206 3.22 20.33 7.12
N VAL A 207 2.59 19.59 6.18
CA VAL A 207 1.31 18.92 6.43
C VAL A 207 1.45 17.88 7.54
N CYS A 208 2.54 17.10 7.56
CA CYS A 208 2.78 16.09 8.57
C CYS A 208 3.03 16.65 9.99
N LYS A 209 3.38 17.94 10.11
CA LYS A 209 3.69 18.63 11.38
C LYS A 209 2.53 19.46 11.93
N GLN A 210 1.33 19.34 11.41
CA GLN A 210 0.20 20.13 11.92
C GLN A 210 -0.11 19.79 13.37
N ASN A 211 -0.23 20.83 14.22
CA ASN A 211 -0.43 20.68 15.66
C ASN A 211 -1.60 19.75 16.03
N GLY A 212 -1.31 18.74 16.86
CA GLY A 212 -2.27 17.75 17.32
C GLY A 212 -2.65 16.68 16.29
N LYS A 213 -1.99 16.67 15.11
CA LYS A 213 -2.30 15.81 13.97
C LYS A 213 -1.01 15.30 13.31
N GLU A 214 -0.07 14.88 14.12
CA GLU A 214 1.26 14.50 13.62
C GLU A 214 1.21 13.18 12.85
N LEU A 215 1.70 13.22 11.59
CA LEU A 215 1.87 12.06 10.73
C LEU A 215 3.35 11.62 10.80
N GLU A 216 3.70 10.98 11.89
CA GLU A 216 5.10 10.75 12.27
C GLU A 216 5.82 9.78 11.35
N LEU A 217 5.17 8.72 10.86
CA LEU A 217 5.78 7.73 9.97
C LEU A 217 6.16 8.37 8.63
N SER A 218 5.21 9.10 8.04
CA SER A 218 5.42 9.82 6.78
C SER A 218 6.44 10.93 6.94
N ARG A 219 6.41 11.69 8.04
CA ARG A 219 7.37 12.73 8.35
C ARG A 219 8.79 12.18 8.37
N ARG A 220 9.03 11.09 9.11
CA ARG A 220 10.35 10.43 9.17
C ARG A 220 10.82 9.97 7.79
N LYS A 221 9.92 9.44 6.98
CA LYS A 221 10.26 9.01 5.62
C LYS A 221 10.63 10.20 4.74
N ILE A 222 9.87 11.28 4.80
CA ILE A 222 10.15 12.52 4.06
C ILE A 222 11.52 13.09 4.47
N GLU A 223 11.83 13.12 5.77
CA GLU A 223 13.14 13.55 6.26
C GLU A 223 14.30 12.70 5.71
N GLN A 224 14.12 11.38 5.62
CA GLN A 224 15.10 10.49 5.00
C GLN A 224 15.28 10.79 3.50
N MET A 225 14.18 11.02 2.77
CA MET A 225 14.23 11.40 1.35
C MET A 225 14.95 12.75 1.17
N LYS A 226 14.67 13.73 2.01
CA LYS A 226 15.37 15.02 2.01
C LYS A 226 16.85 14.86 2.30
N GLY A 227 17.22 13.97 3.21
CA GLY A 227 18.63 13.62 3.48
C GLY A 227 19.32 13.03 2.25
N LYS A 228 18.67 12.10 1.52
CA LYS A 228 19.17 11.57 0.25
C LYS A 228 19.33 12.69 -0.80
N LEU A 229 18.35 13.59 -0.94
CA LEU A 229 18.44 14.74 -1.85
C LEU A 229 19.62 15.65 -1.54
N ALA A 230 19.92 15.87 -0.26
CA ALA A 230 21.06 16.68 0.13
C ALA A 230 22.40 15.99 -0.20
N ALA A 231 22.48 14.68 -0.03
CA ALA A 231 23.71 13.90 -0.22
C ALA A 231 24.01 13.59 -1.69
N VAL A 232 23.00 13.10 -2.45
CA VAL A 232 23.20 12.55 -3.80
C VAL A 232 22.35 13.24 -4.87
N GLN A 233 21.66 14.33 -4.54
CA GLN A 233 20.83 15.15 -5.44
C GLN A 233 19.63 14.39 -6.06
N TYR A 234 19.33 13.18 -5.61
CA TYR A 234 18.21 12.37 -6.03
C TYR A 234 17.63 11.61 -4.84
N ALA A 235 16.33 11.48 -4.79
CA ALA A 235 15.65 10.65 -3.81
C ALA A 235 14.50 9.87 -4.44
N SER A 236 14.27 8.70 -3.89
CA SER A 236 13.07 7.89 -4.10
C SER A 236 12.61 7.35 -2.74
N PHE A 237 11.38 6.91 -2.67
CA PHE A 237 10.87 6.20 -1.50
C PHE A 237 11.61 4.87 -1.30
N ILE A 238 11.82 4.16 -2.39
CA ILE A 238 12.52 2.88 -2.47
C ILE A 238 13.98 3.10 -2.86
#